data_c70bc4aa5a6f750646a4a18e2be6d778
#
_entry.id   c70bc4aa5a6f750646a4a18e2be6d778
#
_cell.length_a   1.000
_cell.length_b   1.000
_cell.length_c   1.000
_cell.angle_alpha   90.00
_cell.angle_beta   90.00
_cell.angle_gamma   90.00
#
_symmetry.space_group_name_H-M   'P 1'
#
loop_
_entity.id
_entity.type
_entity.pdbx_description
1 polymer ?
#
loop_
_entity_poly.entity_id
_entity_poly.type
_entity_poly.pdbx_seq_one_letter_code
_entity_poly.pdbx_strand_id
1 'polypeptide(L)'
;DKGVDKRTGVERLERLRAIPANPLFKVVETFEIADLEEAQELFKTQLAKGEEGIILKNNDHPWEDKRSKQCVKMKEVIEMDLKIVGFAEGTGKASGMTGAIQVENKDGSIKSSVGTGLDDAARIDIWARQEELIGTIVTVKCNGVISRKGADSKSLFLPVFVELRLDKTESD
;
A
#
# COMPACT_ATOMS: atom_id res chain seq x y z
N ASP A 1 7.54 -10.11 -33.94
CA ASP A 1 6.32 -9.54 -33.33
C ASP A 1 5.87 -10.46 -32.19
N LYS A 2 6.23 -10.14 -30.98
CA LYS A 2 5.65 -10.82 -29.79
C LYS A 2 4.20 -10.38 -29.76
N GLY A 3 3.30 -11.28 -30.19
CA GLY A 3 1.90 -11.00 -30.49
C GLY A 3 1.19 -10.21 -29.41
N VAL A 4 1.12 -8.92 -29.60
CA VAL A 4 0.28 -8.02 -28.79
C VAL A 4 -1.16 -8.42 -29.06
N ASP A 5 -1.86 -8.86 -28.04
CA ASP A 5 -3.29 -9.16 -28.15
C ASP A 5 -4.07 -7.86 -28.36
N LYS A 6 -4.51 -7.61 -29.58
CA LYS A 6 -5.24 -6.39 -29.97
C LYS A 6 -6.70 -6.38 -29.51
N ARG A 7 -7.19 -7.48 -28.94
CA ARG A 7 -8.56 -7.57 -28.44
C ARG A 7 -8.78 -6.65 -27.24
N THR A 8 -9.97 -6.11 -27.15
CA THR A 8 -10.44 -5.32 -26.01
C THR A 8 -10.50 -6.16 -24.73
N GLY A 9 -10.69 -5.51 -23.59
CA GLY A 9 -10.89 -6.17 -22.30
C GLY A 9 -12.10 -7.10 -22.31
N VAL A 10 -13.21 -6.64 -22.92
CA VAL A 10 -14.45 -7.42 -23.06
C VAL A 10 -14.22 -8.68 -23.87
N GLU A 11 -13.65 -8.56 -25.08
CA GLU A 11 -13.42 -9.71 -25.97
C GLU A 11 -12.51 -10.76 -25.33
N ARG A 12 -11.51 -10.32 -24.52
CA ARG A 12 -10.66 -11.27 -23.79
C ARG A 12 -11.43 -11.98 -22.68
N LEU A 13 -12.29 -11.25 -21.95
CA LEU A 13 -13.10 -11.83 -20.87
C LEU A 13 -14.11 -12.85 -21.41
N GLU A 14 -14.79 -12.56 -22.52
CA GLU A 14 -15.70 -13.48 -23.19
C GLU A 14 -15.01 -14.78 -23.58
N ARG A 15 -13.80 -14.68 -24.13
CA ARG A 15 -13.00 -15.88 -24.46
C ARG A 15 -12.61 -16.68 -23.22
N LEU A 16 -12.25 -16.03 -22.12
CA LEU A 16 -11.95 -16.72 -20.86
C LEU A 16 -13.18 -17.46 -20.32
N ARG A 17 -14.36 -16.83 -20.39
CA ARG A 17 -15.63 -17.44 -19.97
C ARG A 17 -16.05 -18.62 -20.84
N ALA A 18 -15.65 -18.63 -22.12
CA ALA A 18 -15.91 -19.72 -23.03
C ALA A 18 -15.02 -20.96 -22.80
N ILE A 19 -13.97 -20.88 -21.98
CA ILE A 19 -13.12 -22.02 -21.66
C ILE A 19 -13.92 -22.98 -20.76
N PRO A 20 -13.97 -24.29 -21.07
CA PRO A 20 -14.65 -25.26 -20.22
C PRO A 20 -14.13 -25.24 -18.78
N ALA A 21 -15.02 -25.49 -17.83
CA ALA A 21 -14.69 -25.55 -16.42
C ALA A 21 -13.49 -26.50 -16.17
N ASN A 22 -12.50 -26.04 -15.42
CA ASN A 22 -11.28 -26.77 -15.14
C ASN A 22 -10.92 -26.61 -13.64
N PRO A 23 -10.63 -27.69 -12.91
CA PRO A 23 -10.31 -27.59 -11.49
C PRO A 23 -8.98 -26.84 -11.20
N LEU A 24 -8.12 -26.67 -12.22
CA LEU A 24 -6.82 -26.01 -12.07
C LEU A 24 -6.87 -24.50 -12.18
N PHE A 25 -7.97 -23.93 -12.68
CA PHE A 25 -8.13 -22.48 -12.76
C PHE A 25 -9.59 -22.03 -12.64
N LYS A 26 -9.80 -20.84 -12.17
CA LYS A 26 -11.09 -20.18 -12.09
C LYS A 26 -10.98 -18.77 -12.70
N VAL A 27 -11.95 -18.42 -13.54
CA VAL A 27 -12.07 -17.04 -14.01
C VAL A 27 -12.50 -16.17 -12.84
N VAL A 28 -11.74 -15.10 -12.58
CA VAL A 28 -12.05 -14.16 -11.51
C VAL A 28 -13.40 -13.50 -11.75
N GLU A 29 -14.21 -13.37 -10.70
CA GLU A 29 -15.48 -12.66 -10.76
C GLU A 29 -15.26 -11.23 -11.26
N THR A 30 -16.05 -10.83 -12.24
CA THR A 30 -15.89 -9.55 -12.93
C THR A 30 -17.25 -8.87 -13.06
N PHE A 31 -17.30 -7.61 -12.66
CA PHE A 31 -18.48 -6.76 -12.68
C PHE A 31 -18.26 -5.63 -13.67
N GLU A 32 -19.32 -5.25 -14.38
CA GLU A 32 -19.33 -4.01 -15.13
C GLU A 32 -19.82 -2.89 -14.23
N ILE A 33 -19.14 -1.76 -14.28
CA ILE A 33 -19.44 -0.57 -13.49
C ILE A 33 -19.49 0.64 -14.41
N ALA A 34 -20.41 1.57 -14.15
CA ALA A 34 -20.61 2.75 -14.98
C ALA A 34 -19.71 3.92 -14.55
N ASP A 35 -19.43 4.05 -13.26
CA ASP A 35 -18.73 5.20 -12.70
C ASP A 35 -17.89 4.88 -11.45
N LEU A 36 -17.30 5.91 -10.88
CA LEU A 36 -16.45 5.79 -9.70
C LEU A 36 -17.26 5.48 -8.43
N GLU A 37 -18.50 5.91 -8.35
CA GLU A 37 -19.35 5.67 -7.19
C GLU A 37 -19.69 4.18 -7.08
N GLU A 38 -20.11 3.56 -8.19
CA GLU A 38 -20.31 2.10 -8.25
C GLU A 38 -19.01 1.32 -7.95
N ALA A 39 -17.87 1.82 -8.43
CA ALA A 39 -16.57 1.22 -8.11
C ALA A 39 -16.28 1.26 -6.60
N GLN A 40 -16.59 2.37 -5.93
CA GLN A 40 -16.39 2.53 -4.49
C GLN A 40 -17.31 1.62 -3.67
N GLU A 41 -18.57 1.48 -4.09
CA GLU A 41 -19.51 0.57 -3.42
C GLU A 41 -19.10 -0.90 -3.61
N LEU A 42 -18.69 -1.29 -4.80
CA LEU A 42 -18.14 -2.63 -5.05
C LEU A 42 -16.89 -2.87 -4.21
N PHE A 43 -15.99 -1.90 -4.13
CA PHE A 43 -14.79 -1.96 -3.31
C PHE A 43 -15.10 -2.23 -1.84
N LYS A 44 -16.01 -1.45 -1.24
CA LYS A 44 -16.46 -1.66 0.15
C LYS A 44 -17.05 -3.06 0.35
N THR A 45 -17.85 -3.52 -0.62
CA THR A 45 -18.46 -4.85 -0.60
C THR A 45 -17.41 -5.96 -0.63
N GLN A 46 -16.37 -5.82 -1.43
CA GLN A 46 -15.29 -6.82 -1.49
C GLN A 46 -14.42 -6.79 -0.22
N LEU A 47 -14.12 -5.63 0.33
CA LEU A 47 -13.42 -5.52 1.62
C LEU A 47 -14.22 -6.20 2.75
N ALA A 48 -15.54 -6.03 2.79
CA ALA A 48 -16.41 -6.69 3.77
C ALA A 48 -16.41 -8.23 3.65
N LYS A 49 -16.10 -8.78 2.46
CA LYS A 49 -15.88 -10.22 2.23
C LYS A 49 -14.47 -10.70 2.60
N GLY A 50 -13.58 -9.80 3.04
CA GLY A 50 -12.19 -10.10 3.37
C GLY A 50 -11.23 -10.10 2.19
N GLU A 51 -11.65 -9.58 1.02
CA GLU A 51 -10.78 -9.42 -0.14
C GLU A 51 -9.85 -8.22 0.03
N GLU A 52 -8.68 -8.23 -0.61
CA GLU A 52 -7.69 -7.14 -0.55
C GLU A 52 -8.19 -5.84 -1.21
N GLY A 53 -9.11 -5.96 -2.16
CA GLY A 53 -9.65 -4.87 -2.95
C GLY A 53 -10.07 -5.30 -4.35
N ILE A 54 -10.13 -4.35 -5.28
CA ILE A 54 -10.55 -4.59 -6.67
C ILE A 54 -9.53 -4.08 -7.67
N ILE A 55 -9.61 -4.59 -8.90
CA ILE A 55 -8.83 -4.08 -10.03
C ILE A 55 -9.80 -3.52 -11.06
N LEU A 56 -9.72 -2.22 -11.28
CA LEU A 56 -10.47 -1.53 -12.33
C LEU A 56 -9.71 -1.64 -13.65
N LYS A 57 -10.41 -2.01 -14.72
CA LYS A 57 -9.83 -2.12 -16.06
C LYS A 57 -10.70 -1.38 -17.07
N ASN A 58 -10.07 -0.65 -17.97
CA ASN A 58 -10.81 -0.10 -19.12
C ASN A 58 -11.20 -1.24 -20.08
N ASN A 59 -12.49 -1.37 -20.34
CA ASN A 59 -13.04 -2.43 -21.18
C ASN A 59 -12.58 -2.35 -22.64
N ASP A 60 -12.39 -1.14 -23.17
CA ASP A 60 -12.06 -0.90 -24.59
C ASP A 60 -10.56 -0.97 -24.88
N HIS A 61 -9.73 -1.13 -23.85
CA HIS A 61 -8.28 -1.07 -24.02
C HIS A 61 -7.68 -2.45 -24.34
N PRO A 62 -6.84 -2.58 -25.37
CA PRO A 62 -6.08 -3.80 -25.65
C PRO A 62 -5.05 -4.07 -24.56
N TRP A 63 -4.61 -5.31 -24.46
CA TRP A 63 -3.54 -5.67 -23.55
C TRP A 63 -2.18 -5.06 -23.97
N GLU A 64 -1.45 -4.52 -23.01
CA GLU A 64 -0.11 -4.00 -23.21
C GLU A 64 0.89 -4.74 -22.31
N ASP A 65 2.05 -5.15 -22.86
CA ASP A 65 3.16 -5.77 -22.11
C ASP A 65 4.00 -4.69 -21.41
N LYS A 66 3.33 -3.88 -20.58
CA LYS A 66 3.94 -2.82 -19.76
C LYS A 66 3.01 -2.42 -18.63
N ARG A 67 3.50 -1.59 -17.73
CA ARG A 67 2.64 -0.94 -16.73
C ARG A 67 1.65 0.00 -17.43
N SER A 68 0.36 -0.33 -17.40
CA SER A 68 -0.71 0.41 -18.07
C SER A 68 -1.51 1.26 -17.08
N LYS A 69 -1.86 2.49 -17.49
CA LYS A 69 -2.79 3.36 -16.76
C LYS A 69 -4.25 2.91 -16.91
N GLN A 70 -4.52 1.97 -17.83
CA GLN A 70 -5.85 1.41 -18.09
C GLN A 70 -6.22 0.26 -17.11
N CYS A 71 -5.32 -0.04 -16.19
CA CYS A 71 -5.51 -1.04 -15.15
C CYS A 71 -5.09 -0.43 -13.82
N VAL A 72 -6.06 -0.17 -12.93
CA VAL A 72 -5.86 0.52 -11.65
C VAL A 72 -6.23 -0.43 -10.52
N LYS A 73 -5.30 -0.65 -9.58
CA LYS A 73 -5.58 -1.39 -8.35
C LYS A 73 -6.14 -0.43 -7.31
N MET A 74 -7.32 -0.76 -6.79
CA MET A 74 -7.97 -0.09 -5.68
C MET A 74 -7.92 -1.02 -4.47
N LYS A 75 -7.20 -0.59 -3.43
CA LYS A 75 -6.98 -1.38 -2.20
C LYS A 75 -7.09 -0.49 -0.98
N GLU A 76 -7.37 -1.11 0.16
CA GLU A 76 -7.38 -0.40 1.43
C GLU A 76 -5.99 0.17 1.75
N VAL A 77 -5.99 1.41 2.24
CA VAL A 77 -4.82 2.08 2.79
C VAL A 77 -5.19 2.52 4.20
N ILE A 78 -4.43 2.04 5.17
CA ILE A 78 -4.61 2.39 6.58
C ILE A 78 -3.66 3.55 6.88
N GLU A 79 -4.18 4.61 7.50
CA GLU A 79 -3.37 5.67 8.10
C GLU A 79 -3.37 5.49 9.61
N MET A 80 -2.20 5.63 10.21
CA MET A 80 -2.00 5.54 11.66
C MET A 80 -1.09 6.66 12.13
N ASP A 81 -1.43 7.24 13.27
CA ASP A 81 -0.59 8.19 13.96
C ASP A 81 0.23 7.46 15.02
N LEU A 82 1.54 7.37 14.82
CA LEU A 82 2.45 6.56 15.63
C LEU A 82 3.51 7.43 16.29
N LYS A 83 3.98 7.00 17.44
CA LYS A 83 5.02 7.68 18.18
C LYS A 83 6.41 7.31 17.67
N ILE A 84 7.27 8.29 17.46
CA ILE A 84 8.67 8.09 17.12
C ILE A 84 9.44 7.62 18.37
N VAL A 85 10.09 6.47 18.26
CA VAL A 85 10.89 5.88 19.35
C VAL A 85 12.36 5.77 19.02
N GLY A 86 12.76 6.06 17.80
CA GLY A 86 14.15 6.05 17.39
C GLY A 86 14.32 6.27 15.89
N PHE A 87 15.57 6.22 15.47
CA PHE A 87 15.98 6.39 14.08
C PHE A 87 17.04 5.35 13.74
N ALA A 88 17.03 4.91 12.49
CA ALA A 88 18.11 4.12 11.91
C ALA A 88 18.83 4.95 10.87
N GLU A 89 20.17 4.93 10.91
CA GLU A 89 20.98 5.57 9.89
C GLU A 89 20.79 4.88 8.53
N GLY A 90 20.82 5.67 7.49
CA GLY A 90 20.77 5.18 6.12
C GLY A 90 22.08 4.54 5.67
N THR A 91 22.06 3.79 4.60
CA THR A 91 23.24 3.17 3.99
C THR A 91 23.44 3.67 2.56
N GLY A 92 24.66 3.54 2.04
CA GLY A 92 25.00 3.97 0.70
C GLY A 92 24.78 5.47 0.51
N LYS A 93 23.89 5.88 -0.38
CA LYS A 93 23.57 7.30 -0.62
C LYS A 93 22.98 8.01 0.60
N ALA A 94 22.32 7.29 1.48
CA ALA A 94 21.68 7.82 2.68
C ALA A 94 22.57 7.72 3.93
N SER A 95 23.86 7.44 3.80
CA SER A 95 24.80 7.49 4.92
C SER A 95 24.89 8.90 5.48
N GLY A 96 24.87 9.04 6.81
CA GLY A 96 24.84 10.33 7.50
C GLY A 96 23.46 11.00 7.54
N MET A 97 22.38 10.31 7.14
CA MET A 97 21.00 10.81 7.21
C MET A 97 20.04 9.70 7.63
N THR A 98 18.79 10.04 7.89
CA THR A 98 17.75 9.08 8.30
C THR A 98 17.50 8.02 7.23
N GLY A 99 17.80 6.76 7.54
CA GLY A 99 17.40 5.61 6.73
C GLY A 99 15.96 5.22 6.98
N ALA A 100 15.57 5.13 8.25
CA ALA A 100 14.20 4.85 8.66
C ALA A 100 13.89 5.48 10.03
N ILE A 101 12.63 5.82 10.23
CA ILE A 101 12.05 6.24 11.51
C ILE A 101 11.49 4.98 12.19
N GLN A 102 11.86 4.74 13.44
CA GLN A 102 11.31 3.66 14.26
C GLN A 102 10.08 4.19 15.00
N VAL A 103 8.96 3.50 14.87
CA VAL A 103 7.67 3.93 15.39
C VAL A 103 6.96 2.84 16.18
N GLU A 104 6.14 3.26 17.14
CA GLU A 104 5.24 2.38 17.88
C GLU A 104 3.87 3.05 18.12
N ASN A 105 2.83 2.22 18.29
CA ASN A 105 1.52 2.69 18.73
C ASN A 105 1.48 2.82 20.27
N LYS A 106 0.37 3.36 20.79
CA LYS A 106 0.21 3.73 22.22
C LYS A 106 0.48 2.57 23.18
N ASP A 107 0.03 1.36 22.86
CA ASP A 107 0.17 0.18 23.72
C ASP A 107 1.43 -0.66 23.42
N GLY A 108 2.26 -0.26 22.44
CA GLY A 108 3.45 -0.97 22.03
C GLY A 108 3.20 -2.29 21.29
N SER A 109 1.95 -2.60 20.94
CA SER A 109 1.58 -3.82 20.20
C SER A 109 2.00 -3.79 18.73
N ILE A 110 2.20 -2.57 18.19
CA ILE A 110 2.67 -2.34 16.82
C ILE A 110 4.01 -1.62 16.90
N LYS A 111 5.06 -2.20 16.28
CA LYS A 111 6.39 -1.60 16.11
C LYS A 111 6.84 -1.75 14.68
N SER A 112 7.30 -0.67 14.07
CA SER A 112 7.71 -0.69 12.66
C SER A 112 8.85 0.28 12.37
N SER A 113 9.52 0.07 11.23
CA SER A 113 10.51 0.98 10.68
C SER A 113 9.98 1.55 9.37
N VAL A 114 9.99 2.88 9.25
CA VAL A 114 9.40 3.61 8.12
C VAL A 114 10.50 4.38 7.40
N GLY A 115 10.89 3.92 6.22
CA GLY A 115 11.93 4.56 5.39
C GLY A 115 11.43 5.05 4.04
N THR A 116 10.30 4.51 3.57
CA THR A 116 9.64 4.94 2.33
C THR A 116 8.86 6.23 2.57
N GLY A 117 8.80 7.12 1.57
CA GLY A 117 8.10 8.41 1.67
C GLY A 117 8.98 9.58 2.12
N LEU A 118 10.18 9.31 2.62
CA LEU A 118 11.17 10.33 2.94
C LEU A 118 11.98 10.68 1.67
N ASP A 119 11.97 11.94 1.27
CA ASP A 119 12.91 12.47 0.29
C ASP A 119 14.26 12.81 0.96
N ASP A 120 15.26 13.18 0.18
CA ASP A 120 16.60 13.44 0.70
C ASP A 120 16.62 14.63 1.66
N ALA A 121 15.81 15.67 1.42
CA ALA A 121 15.73 16.83 2.30
C ALA A 121 15.12 16.46 3.67
N ALA A 122 14.02 15.71 3.68
CA ALA A 122 13.40 15.21 4.89
C ALA A 122 14.35 14.28 5.67
N ARG A 123 15.12 13.43 4.99
CA ARG A 123 16.11 12.55 5.63
C ARG A 123 17.20 13.33 6.36
N ILE A 124 17.69 14.41 5.76
CA ILE A 124 18.72 15.27 6.35
C ILE A 124 18.15 16.04 7.55
N ASP A 125 16.98 16.67 7.38
CA ASP A 125 16.34 17.46 8.45
C ASP A 125 16.01 16.59 9.67
N ILE A 126 15.37 15.45 9.46
CA ILE A 126 15.00 14.52 10.52
C ILE A 126 16.24 13.99 11.24
N TRP A 127 17.33 13.69 10.51
CA TRP A 127 18.58 13.21 11.11
C TRP A 127 19.23 14.26 12.00
N ALA A 128 19.23 15.52 11.57
CA ALA A 128 19.77 16.62 12.36
C ALA A 128 18.95 16.92 13.64
N ARG A 129 17.66 16.61 13.63
CA ARG A 129 16.71 16.88 14.72
C ARG A 129 16.25 15.63 15.45
N GLN A 130 16.96 14.51 15.32
CA GLN A 130 16.49 13.21 15.83
C GLN A 130 16.23 13.23 17.35
N GLU A 131 17.06 13.92 18.16
CA GLU A 131 16.85 14.02 19.60
C GLU A 131 15.57 14.82 19.95
N GLU A 132 15.27 15.87 19.21
CA GLU A 132 14.07 16.68 19.36
C GLU A 132 12.80 15.91 18.95
N LEU A 133 12.92 15.06 17.92
CA LEU A 133 11.78 14.37 17.33
C LEU A 133 11.41 13.06 18.04
N ILE A 134 12.26 12.51 18.90
CA ILE A 134 11.89 11.36 19.74
C ILE A 134 10.68 11.72 20.60
N GLY A 135 9.65 10.87 20.56
CA GLY A 135 8.39 11.05 21.29
C GLY A 135 7.34 11.85 20.52
N THR A 136 7.67 12.49 19.40
CA THR A 136 6.68 13.15 18.55
C THR A 136 5.85 12.15 17.75
N ILE A 137 4.72 12.60 17.23
CA ILE A 137 3.81 11.78 16.45
C ILE A 137 4.10 11.93 14.96
N VAL A 138 3.99 10.83 14.23
CA VAL A 138 4.13 10.76 12.78
C VAL A 138 2.96 10.01 12.16
N THR A 139 2.37 10.55 11.10
CA THR A 139 1.38 9.85 10.31
C THR A 139 2.07 8.93 9.33
N VAL A 140 1.67 7.66 9.35
CA VAL A 140 2.18 6.59 8.48
C VAL A 140 1.03 5.93 7.73
N LYS A 141 1.15 5.84 6.42
CA LYS A 141 0.28 4.99 5.58
C LYS A 141 0.84 3.58 5.50
N CYS A 142 -0.04 2.58 5.53
CA CYS A 142 0.37 1.19 5.30
C CYS A 142 -0.74 0.39 4.59
N ASN A 143 -0.37 -0.79 4.08
CA ASN A 143 -1.31 -1.70 3.42
C ASN A 143 -1.88 -2.76 4.37
N GLY A 144 -1.62 -2.66 5.65
CA GLY A 144 -2.08 -3.59 6.67
C GLY A 144 -1.10 -3.73 7.83
N VAL A 145 -1.53 -4.48 8.84
CA VAL A 145 -0.73 -4.84 10.01
C VAL A 145 -0.48 -6.34 9.97
N ILE A 146 0.78 -6.75 10.05
CA ILE A 146 1.21 -8.14 9.96
C ILE A 146 1.86 -8.63 11.25
N SER A 147 1.62 -9.89 11.59
CA SER A 147 2.31 -10.57 12.69
C SER A 147 3.54 -11.31 12.12
N ARG A 148 4.66 -11.18 12.78
CA ARG A 148 5.85 -11.99 12.47
C ARG A 148 5.91 -13.17 13.42
N LYS A 149 6.18 -14.36 12.91
CA LYS A 149 6.32 -15.57 13.72
C LYS A 149 7.45 -15.38 14.75
N GLY A 150 7.12 -15.53 16.04
CA GLY A 150 8.08 -15.37 17.14
C GLY A 150 8.36 -13.94 17.58
N ALA A 151 7.62 -12.94 17.11
CA ALA A 151 7.71 -11.56 17.60
C ALA A 151 6.54 -11.25 18.55
N ASP A 152 6.82 -10.52 19.61
CA ASP A 152 5.83 -10.08 20.60
C ASP A 152 4.96 -8.91 20.08
N SER A 153 5.42 -8.22 19.03
CA SER A 153 4.72 -7.09 18.41
C SER A 153 4.42 -7.35 16.93
N LYS A 154 3.37 -6.70 16.46
CA LYS A 154 3.01 -6.64 15.04
C LYS A 154 3.86 -5.58 14.33
N SER A 155 3.90 -5.63 13.00
CA SER A 155 4.59 -4.65 12.15
C SER A 155 3.68 -4.15 11.05
N LEU A 156 3.93 -2.96 10.54
CA LEU A 156 3.21 -2.43 9.39
C LEU A 156 3.69 -3.08 8.10
N PHE A 157 2.75 -3.36 7.20
CA PHE A 157 3.07 -3.88 5.87
C PHE A 157 3.18 -2.72 4.87
N LEU A 158 4.36 -2.59 4.26
CA LEU A 158 4.71 -1.51 3.31
C LEU A 158 4.43 -0.10 3.88
N PRO A 159 5.00 0.27 5.03
CA PRO A 159 4.78 1.57 5.61
C PRO A 159 5.40 2.69 4.76
N VAL A 160 4.69 3.81 4.69
CA VAL A 160 5.09 5.02 3.98
C VAL A 160 4.91 6.21 4.91
N PHE A 161 5.96 7.00 5.10
CA PHE A 161 5.90 8.27 5.83
C PHE A 161 4.98 9.26 5.10
N VAL A 162 4.14 9.95 5.85
CA VAL A 162 3.27 11.02 5.34
C VAL A 162 3.76 12.35 5.85
N GLU A 163 3.71 12.56 7.17
CA GLU A 163 4.08 13.84 7.80
C GLU A 163 4.39 13.68 9.28
N LEU A 164 5.11 14.64 9.83
CA LEU A 164 5.26 14.82 11.28
C LEU A 164 4.05 15.57 11.84
N ARG A 165 3.49 15.08 12.94
CA ARG A 165 2.31 15.64 13.60
C ARG A 165 2.71 16.38 14.88
N LEU A 166 3.32 17.55 14.70
CA LEU A 166 3.74 18.41 15.82
C LEU A 166 2.54 19.02 16.59
N ASP A 167 1.34 18.89 16.02
CA ASP A 167 0.05 19.29 16.60
C ASP A 167 -0.57 18.21 17.51
N LYS A 168 -0.04 16.99 17.51
CA LYS A 168 -0.52 15.86 18.30
C LYS A 168 0.47 15.43 19.38
N THR A 169 -0.06 14.94 20.50
CA THR A 169 0.72 14.43 21.64
C THR A 169 0.50 12.94 21.90
N GLU A 170 -0.53 12.34 21.28
CA GLU A 170 -0.88 10.93 21.48
C GLU A 170 -0.91 10.19 20.13
N SER A 171 -0.42 8.95 20.15
CA SER A 171 -0.52 7.98 19.05
C SER A 171 -1.80 7.15 19.16
N ASP A 172 -2.17 6.52 18.04
CA ASP A 172 -3.27 5.54 17.96
C ASP A 172 -2.99 4.28 18.78
#